data_06e39053072072b9fceb1fe2c393a443
#
_entry.id   06e39053072072b9fceb1fe2c393a443
#
_cell.length_a   1.000
_cell.length_b   1.000
_cell.length_c   1.000
_cell.angle_alpha   90.00
_cell.angle_beta   90.00
_cell.angle_gamma   90.00
#
_symmetry.space_group_name_H-M   'P 1'
#
loop_
_entity.id
_entity.type
_entity.pdbx_description
1 polymer ?
#
loop_
_entity_poly.entity_id
_entity_poly.type
_entity_poly.pdbx_seq_one_letter_code
_entity_poly.pdbx_strand_id
1 'polypeptide(L)'
;MSIKRFVSALLTGALCLGVLTACGSAQKPASSGVSADAQRYSTIFYDAFDTVTQVIAYCDSEEEFSRQMDALHADLLEYHCLYDIYNDYDGVVNVKTINDNAGVAPVQVDDKILGMLELARQMYDTTNGKLNIAMGSVLRIWHDYREAAEANTNEADNKLPEQEALDAAARHCDISNLVIDENAKTVYLSDLEMSLDVGSVGKGYAVEMVAQAAEARGLKSALISVGGNLRAIGTKPDGSQWSGGVENPWNASDVYTASSSYVSGVNMSDMALVTSGNYQRYYVVDGVRYHHLIDPDTLWPARYFDSVSVLSPDSGAADCLTTGLFCMSLEDGRKLIESLDGVEALWCTPDGEVIQSSGWAGHEKK
;
A
#
# COMPACT_ATOMS: atom_id res chain seq x y z
N MET A 1 3.39 -6.33 -58.39
CA MET A 1 3.73 -7.67 -58.93
C MET A 1 3.60 -8.62 -57.78
N SER A 2 2.51 -9.27 -57.73
CA SER A 2 2.18 -10.66 -58.06
C SER A 2 2.49 -11.59 -56.88
N ILE A 3 1.48 -12.01 -56.08
CA ILE A 3 0.49 -13.09 -56.23
C ILE A 3 1.08 -14.49 -55.98
N LYS A 4 0.54 -15.23 -55.02
CA LYS A 4 -0.16 -16.53 -55.02
C LYS A 4 0.08 -17.27 -53.71
N ARG A 5 -0.91 -17.55 -52.87
CA ARG A 5 -1.98 -18.56 -52.91
C ARG A 5 -1.47 -20.03 -52.96
N PHE A 6 -1.96 -20.86 -52.03
CA PHE A 6 -2.64 -22.15 -52.16
C PHE A 6 -2.41 -22.98 -50.87
N VAL A 7 -3.21 -23.86 -50.31
CA VAL A 7 -4.60 -24.34 -50.45
C VAL A 7 -4.82 -25.32 -49.28
N SER A 8 -6.05 -25.46 -48.86
CA SER A 8 -6.66 -26.40 -47.90
C SER A 8 -6.35 -27.86 -48.13
N ALA A 9 -6.45 -28.65 -47.05
CA ALA A 9 -6.96 -30.04 -47.10
C ALA A 9 -7.78 -30.36 -45.84
N LEU A 10 -9.06 -30.62 -46.05
CA LEU A 10 -10.00 -31.30 -45.16
C LEU A 10 -9.60 -32.77 -45.01
N LEU A 11 -9.81 -33.36 -43.84
CA LEU A 11 -10.24 -34.74 -43.72
C LEU A 11 -11.14 -34.97 -42.52
N THR A 12 -12.32 -35.39 -42.82
CA THR A 12 -13.43 -35.90 -42.01
C THR A 12 -13.09 -37.23 -41.33
N GLY A 13 -13.62 -37.45 -40.11
CA GLY A 13 -13.82 -38.81 -39.69
C GLY A 13 -14.10 -39.04 -38.20
N ALA A 14 -15.32 -39.44 -37.93
CA ALA A 14 -15.80 -40.35 -36.89
C ALA A 14 -16.29 -39.78 -35.55
N LEU A 15 -17.58 -39.73 -35.48
CA LEU A 15 -18.45 -39.67 -34.31
C LEU A 15 -18.24 -40.97 -33.45
N CYS A 16 -17.87 -40.80 -32.17
CA CYS A 16 -18.12 -41.81 -31.15
C CYS A 16 -18.87 -41.13 -30.00
N LEU A 17 -20.15 -41.42 -29.87
CA LEU A 17 -20.95 -41.14 -28.67
C LEU A 17 -20.41 -41.99 -27.50
N GLY A 18 -19.77 -41.33 -26.54
CA GLY A 18 -19.51 -41.88 -25.22
C GLY A 18 -20.34 -41.12 -24.22
N VAL A 19 -21.39 -41.77 -23.70
CA VAL A 19 -22.14 -41.33 -22.53
C VAL A 19 -21.19 -41.41 -21.34
N LEU A 20 -20.68 -40.27 -20.87
CA LEU A 20 -19.98 -40.19 -19.60
C LEU A 20 -20.89 -39.50 -18.58
N THR A 21 -21.37 -40.33 -17.66
CA THR A 21 -21.98 -39.92 -16.40
C THR A 21 -21.10 -38.89 -15.71
N ALA A 22 -21.60 -37.70 -15.57
CA ALA A 22 -20.99 -36.62 -14.79
C ALA A 22 -21.10 -36.95 -13.29
N CYS A 23 -20.09 -37.65 -12.76
CA CYS A 23 -19.77 -37.51 -11.34
C CYS A 23 -19.11 -36.15 -11.13
N GLY A 24 -19.83 -35.22 -10.50
CA GLY A 24 -19.28 -33.99 -10.04
C GLY A 24 -18.15 -34.26 -9.03
N SER A 25 -16.91 -34.27 -9.52
CA SER A 25 -15.75 -34.12 -8.65
C SER A 25 -15.71 -32.65 -8.20
N ALA A 26 -16.07 -32.44 -6.95
CA ALA A 26 -15.70 -31.19 -6.27
C ALA A 26 -14.18 -31.00 -6.50
N GLN A 27 -13.80 -29.93 -7.16
CA GLN A 27 -12.40 -29.56 -7.32
C GLN A 27 -11.83 -29.41 -5.92
N LYS A 28 -10.91 -30.30 -5.54
CA LYS A 28 -10.13 -30.11 -4.31
C LYS A 28 -9.46 -28.74 -4.41
N PRO A 29 -9.54 -27.90 -3.37
CA PRO A 29 -8.78 -26.66 -3.37
C PRO A 29 -7.30 -27.01 -3.63
N ALA A 30 -6.61 -26.15 -4.39
CA ALA A 30 -5.18 -26.30 -4.65
C ALA A 30 -4.48 -26.47 -3.30
N SER A 31 -3.61 -27.50 -3.19
CA SER A 31 -2.89 -27.73 -1.94
C SER A 31 -2.04 -26.49 -1.65
N SER A 32 -2.14 -25.95 -0.44
CA SER A 32 -1.41 -24.74 0.02
C SER A 32 0.13 -24.86 -0.06
N GLY A 33 0.67 -26.02 -0.41
CA GLY A 33 2.10 -26.30 -0.34
C GLY A 33 2.67 -26.30 1.09
N VAL A 34 1.82 -26.03 2.09
CA VAL A 34 2.12 -26.06 3.53
C VAL A 34 1.79 -27.46 4.04
N SER A 35 2.62 -27.98 4.96
CA SER A 35 2.33 -29.26 5.63
C SER A 35 1.00 -29.18 6.37
N ALA A 36 0.19 -30.25 6.31
CA ALA A 36 -1.05 -30.36 7.08
C ALA A 36 -0.80 -30.32 8.60
N ASP A 37 0.42 -30.64 9.02
CA ASP A 37 0.86 -30.67 10.43
C ASP A 37 1.53 -29.36 10.87
N ALA A 38 1.66 -28.36 9.97
CA ALA A 38 2.26 -27.05 10.28
C ALA A 38 1.49 -26.34 11.41
N GLN A 39 2.25 -25.80 12.35
CA GLN A 39 1.72 -25.13 13.54
C GLN A 39 1.63 -23.61 13.33
N ARG A 40 0.65 -22.98 13.98
CA ARG A 40 0.47 -21.55 13.96
C ARG A 40 1.37 -20.86 14.98
N TYR A 41 2.22 -19.96 14.50
CA TYR A 41 3.06 -19.08 15.32
C TYR A 41 2.72 -17.61 15.05
N SER A 42 3.14 -16.73 15.96
CA SER A 42 2.99 -15.27 15.76
C SER A 42 4.07 -14.51 16.53
N THR A 43 4.46 -13.35 15.98
CA THR A 43 5.39 -12.41 16.60
C THR A 43 4.96 -10.97 16.36
N ILE A 44 5.53 -10.04 17.15
CA ILE A 44 5.27 -8.60 17.07
C ILE A 44 6.61 -7.87 17.17
N PHE A 45 6.80 -6.84 16.29
CA PHE A 45 7.93 -5.90 16.30
C PHE A 45 7.39 -4.46 16.44
N TYR A 46 8.21 -3.55 16.99
CA TYR A 46 7.80 -2.16 17.29
C TYR A 46 8.77 -1.11 16.75
N ASP A 47 9.80 -1.52 16.03
CA ASP A 47 10.99 -0.74 15.68
C ASP A 47 11.15 -0.48 14.18
N ALA A 48 10.12 -0.71 13.38
CA ALA A 48 10.11 -0.42 11.96
C ALA A 48 8.91 0.47 11.57
N PHE A 49 9.14 1.49 10.75
CA PHE A 49 8.13 2.39 10.18
C PHE A 49 7.24 3.11 11.21
N ASP A 50 7.75 3.35 12.42
CA ASP A 50 7.04 4.00 13.55
C ASP A 50 5.66 3.39 13.82
N THR A 51 5.56 2.06 13.67
CA THR A 51 4.31 1.34 13.81
C THR A 51 4.49 -0.06 14.38
N VAL A 52 3.37 -0.72 14.65
CA VAL A 52 3.36 -2.12 15.08
C VAL A 52 3.39 -3.03 13.86
N THR A 53 4.37 -3.93 13.82
CA THR A 53 4.40 -5.04 12.87
C THR A 53 3.97 -6.32 13.57
N GLN A 54 2.96 -7.00 13.03
CA GLN A 54 2.53 -8.31 13.50
C GLN A 54 2.62 -9.32 12.36
N VAL A 55 3.20 -10.49 12.65
CA VAL A 55 3.25 -11.60 11.70
C VAL A 55 2.63 -12.83 12.32
N ILE A 56 1.73 -13.48 11.56
CA ILE A 56 1.17 -14.79 11.86
C ILE A 56 1.59 -15.70 10.72
N ALA A 57 2.20 -16.84 11.04
CA ALA A 57 2.60 -17.83 10.01
C ALA A 57 2.36 -19.26 10.46
N TYR A 58 2.25 -20.15 9.49
CA TYR A 58 2.25 -21.60 9.71
C TYR A 58 3.59 -22.17 9.25
N CYS A 59 4.32 -22.79 10.19
CA CYS A 59 5.64 -23.39 9.98
C CYS A 59 5.67 -24.82 10.56
N ASP A 60 6.59 -25.66 10.07
CA ASP A 60 6.74 -27.04 10.53
C ASP A 60 7.38 -27.10 11.92
N SER A 61 8.10 -26.05 12.36
CA SER A 61 8.70 -25.94 13.70
C SER A 61 8.84 -24.47 14.15
N GLU A 62 9.00 -24.27 15.46
CA GLU A 62 9.31 -22.98 16.06
C GLU A 62 10.68 -22.46 15.63
N GLU A 63 11.65 -23.33 15.41
CA GLU A 63 12.99 -22.96 14.92
C GLU A 63 12.91 -22.39 13.49
N GLU A 64 12.13 -23.01 12.62
CA GLU A 64 11.88 -22.49 11.28
C GLU A 64 11.19 -21.13 11.32
N PHE A 65 10.12 -21.01 12.13
CA PHE A 65 9.42 -19.75 12.33
C PHE A 65 10.36 -18.64 12.81
N SER A 66 11.17 -18.90 13.85
CA SER A 66 12.13 -17.92 14.39
C SER A 66 13.10 -17.45 13.31
N ARG A 67 13.70 -18.38 12.56
CA ARG A 67 14.63 -18.06 11.47
C ARG A 67 13.99 -17.20 10.40
N GLN A 68 12.75 -17.50 10.00
CA GLN A 68 12.01 -16.71 9.01
C GLN A 68 11.71 -15.30 9.55
N MET A 69 11.32 -15.19 10.82
CA MET A 69 10.97 -13.90 11.42
C MET A 69 12.21 -13.01 11.66
N ASP A 70 13.35 -13.60 12.06
CA ASP A 70 14.59 -12.85 12.17
C ASP A 70 15.02 -12.24 10.83
N ALA A 71 14.90 -13.00 9.74
CA ALA A 71 15.22 -12.51 8.41
C ALA A 71 14.19 -11.46 7.92
N LEU A 72 12.89 -11.68 8.15
CA LEU A 72 11.84 -10.74 7.79
C LEU A 72 11.99 -9.41 8.54
N HIS A 73 12.30 -9.47 9.83
CA HIS A 73 12.54 -8.29 10.66
C HIS A 73 13.76 -7.50 10.17
N ALA A 74 14.87 -8.19 9.86
CA ALA A 74 16.07 -7.55 9.31
C ALA A 74 15.78 -6.84 7.97
N ASP A 75 15.02 -7.49 7.07
CA ASP A 75 14.59 -6.87 5.81
C ASP A 75 13.75 -5.61 6.06
N LEU A 76 12.78 -5.65 7.00
CA LEU A 76 11.94 -4.48 7.34
C LEU A 76 12.76 -3.31 7.88
N LEU A 77 13.75 -3.58 8.74
CA LEU A 77 14.64 -2.55 9.28
C LEU A 77 15.51 -1.92 8.19
N GLU A 78 15.97 -2.72 7.22
CA GLU A 78 16.72 -2.18 6.09
C GLU A 78 15.85 -1.21 5.26
N TYR A 79 14.61 -1.58 4.91
CA TYR A 79 13.68 -0.69 4.21
C TYR A 79 13.31 0.54 5.04
N HIS A 80 13.12 0.40 6.35
CA HIS A 80 12.87 1.53 7.26
C HIS A 80 14.00 2.57 7.15
N CYS A 81 15.26 2.15 7.27
CA CYS A 81 16.40 3.06 7.17
C CYS A 81 16.53 3.70 5.78
N LEU A 82 16.29 2.93 4.69
CA LEU A 82 16.41 3.43 3.32
C LEU A 82 15.32 4.45 2.96
N TYR A 83 14.12 4.33 3.51
CA TYR A 83 12.97 5.18 3.18
C TYR A 83 12.75 6.34 4.15
N ASP A 84 13.58 6.43 5.20
CA ASP A 84 13.51 7.53 6.16
C ASP A 84 13.87 8.86 5.48
N ILE A 85 13.00 9.87 5.70
CA ILE A 85 13.16 11.24 5.21
C ILE A 85 13.60 12.21 6.33
N TYR A 86 13.71 11.73 7.57
CA TYR A 86 13.98 12.55 8.76
C TYR A 86 15.35 12.31 9.37
N ASN A 87 15.81 11.03 9.42
CA ASN A 87 17.00 10.64 10.16
C ASN A 87 18.13 10.18 9.25
N ASP A 88 19.37 10.40 9.71
CA ASP A 88 20.58 9.85 9.11
C ASP A 88 20.95 8.54 9.82
N TYR A 89 21.46 7.58 9.06
CA TYR A 89 21.98 6.30 9.56
C TYR A 89 23.42 6.13 9.08
N ASP A 90 24.30 5.66 9.95
CA ASP A 90 25.73 5.53 9.63
C ASP A 90 25.96 4.58 8.44
N GLY A 91 26.54 5.10 7.39
CA GLY A 91 26.83 4.36 6.16
C GLY A 91 25.63 4.07 5.26
N VAL A 92 24.46 4.62 5.55
CA VAL A 92 23.23 4.45 4.73
C VAL A 92 22.95 5.70 3.90
N VAL A 93 22.79 5.52 2.60
CA VAL A 93 22.24 6.52 1.69
C VAL A 93 20.74 6.28 1.57
N ASN A 94 19.92 7.19 2.09
CA ASN A 94 18.47 7.06 2.16
C ASN A 94 17.73 8.19 1.44
N VAL A 95 16.39 8.23 1.54
CA VAL A 95 15.59 9.30 0.91
C VAL A 95 15.93 10.68 1.48
N LYS A 96 16.25 10.78 2.80
CA LYS A 96 16.75 12.04 3.37
C LYS A 96 18.02 12.51 2.67
N THR A 97 18.96 11.62 2.37
CA THR A 97 20.20 11.98 1.64
C THR A 97 19.87 12.55 0.25
N ILE A 98 18.86 12.01 -0.44
CA ILE A 98 18.39 12.54 -1.74
C ILE A 98 17.83 13.96 -1.54
N ASN A 99 16.98 14.17 -0.54
CA ASN A 99 16.37 15.47 -0.23
C ASN A 99 17.42 16.53 0.12
N ASP A 100 18.42 16.17 0.93
CA ASP A 100 19.48 17.07 1.36
C ASP A 100 20.42 17.47 0.19
N ASN A 101 20.41 16.71 -0.92
CA ASN A 101 21.19 16.98 -2.13
C ASN A 101 20.36 17.58 -3.28
N ALA A 102 19.12 18.01 -3.01
CA ALA A 102 18.29 18.65 -4.01
C ALA A 102 18.99 19.88 -4.64
N GLY A 103 18.96 19.98 -5.97
CA GLY A 103 19.62 21.02 -6.75
C GLY A 103 21.16 20.99 -6.73
N VAL A 104 21.81 20.05 -6.02
CA VAL A 104 23.27 20.02 -5.86
C VAL A 104 23.91 19.01 -6.81
N ALA A 105 23.58 17.70 -6.66
CA ALA A 105 24.16 16.64 -7.47
C ALA A 105 23.31 15.37 -7.42
N PRO A 106 23.41 14.48 -8.43
CA PRO A 106 22.86 13.14 -8.36
C PRO A 106 23.44 12.33 -7.19
N VAL A 107 22.58 11.62 -6.48
CA VAL A 107 22.91 10.74 -5.36
C VAL A 107 22.87 9.30 -5.83
N GLN A 108 23.93 8.53 -5.62
CA GLN A 108 23.91 7.09 -5.87
C GLN A 108 23.13 6.38 -4.76
N VAL A 109 22.19 5.52 -5.14
CA VAL A 109 21.24 4.88 -4.21
C VAL A 109 21.19 3.36 -4.40
N ASP A 110 20.61 2.67 -3.41
CA ASP A 110 20.30 1.25 -3.48
C ASP A 110 19.17 0.95 -4.48
N ASP A 111 19.18 -0.23 -5.09
CA ASP A 111 18.11 -0.71 -6.00
C ASP A 111 16.73 -0.71 -5.35
N LYS A 112 16.65 -0.88 -4.02
CA LYS A 112 15.40 -0.83 -3.26
C LYS A 112 14.76 0.57 -3.28
N ILE A 113 15.59 1.62 -3.26
CA ILE A 113 15.10 3.01 -3.41
C ILE A 113 14.64 3.24 -4.85
N LEU A 114 15.43 2.80 -5.84
CA LEU A 114 15.05 2.95 -7.25
C LEU A 114 13.70 2.31 -7.54
N GLY A 115 13.52 1.03 -7.17
CA GLY A 115 12.26 0.31 -7.42
C GLY A 115 11.05 0.97 -6.76
N MET A 116 11.18 1.49 -5.54
CA MET A 116 10.11 2.26 -4.89
C MET A 116 9.79 3.55 -5.63
N LEU A 117 10.80 4.32 -6.06
CA LEU A 117 10.59 5.58 -6.79
C LEU A 117 10.00 5.35 -8.18
N GLU A 118 10.37 4.26 -8.85
CA GLU A 118 9.79 3.84 -10.13
C GLU A 118 8.30 3.49 -9.99
N LEU A 119 7.96 2.70 -8.96
CA LEU A 119 6.56 2.42 -8.64
C LEU A 119 5.81 3.72 -8.36
N ALA A 120 6.35 4.61 -7.53
CA ALA A 120 5.71 5.89 -7.21
C ALA A 120 5.46 6.75 -8.46
N ARG A 121 6.41 6.80 -9.40
CA ARG A 121 6.25 7.51 -10.68
C ARG A 121 5.16 6.89 -11.56
N GLN A 122 5.15 5.55 -11.66
CA GLN A 122 4.08 4.84 -12.37
C GLN A 122 2.71 5.12 -11.75
N MET A 123 2.63 5.14 -10.42
CA MET A 123 1.40 5.39 -9.69
C MET A 123 0.97 6.86 -9.75
N TYR A 124 1.91 7.81 -9.87
CA TYR A 124 1.59 9.20 -10.21
C TYR A 124 0.80 9.28 -11.51
N ASP A 125 1.30 8.64 -12.57
CA ASP A 125 0.61 8.60 -13.88
C ASP A 125 -0.74 7.88 -13.77
N THR A 126 -0.79 6.73 -13.10
CA THR A 126 -2.00 5.92 -12.91
C THR A 126 -3.10 6.68 -12.17
N THR A 127 -2.75 7.47 -11.18
CA THR A 127 -3.70 8.27 -10.38
C THR A 127 -3.92 9.69 -10.91
N ASN A 128 -3.41 9.99 -12.11
CA ASN A 128 -3.45 11.32 -12.72
C ASN A 128 -2.95 12.42 -11.77
N GLY A 129 -1.81 12.17 -11.13
CA GLY A 129 -1.14 13.09 -10.24
C GLY A 129 -1.69 13.16 -8.80
N LYS A 130 -2.74 12.39 -8.47
CA LYS A 130 -3.33 12.39 -7.11
C LYS A 130 -2.44 11.72 -6.08
N LEU A 131 -1.61 10.75 -6.47
CA LEU A 131 -0.44 10.33 -5.73
C LEU A 131 0.77 11.11 -6.25
N ASN A 132 1.42 11.89 -5.41
CA ASN A 132 2.62 12.65 -5.79
C ASN A 132 3.65 12.68 -4.66
N ILE A 133 4.70 11.87 -4.79
CA ILE A 133 5.80 11.84 -3.81
C ILE A 133 6.68 13.09 -3.83
N ALA A 134 6.54 13.96 -4.84
CA ALA A 134 7.25 15.24 -4.91
C ALA A 134 6.61 16.34 -4.04
N MET A 135 5.56 16.05 -3.31
CA MET A 135 4.86 17.01 -2.44
C MET A 135 5.54 17.25 -1.09
N GLY A 136 6.75 16.78 -0.88
CA GLY A 136 7.44 16.89 0.41
C GLY A 136 7.49 18.32 0.95
N SER A 137 7.70 19.32 0.10
CA SER A 137 7.71 20.74 0.50
C SER A 137 6.38 21.20 1.12
N VAL A 138 5.24 20.76 0.58
CA VAL A 138 3.89 21.07 1.10
C VAL A 138 3.58 20.21 2.32
N LEU A 139 3.87 18.91 2.25
CA LEU A 139 3.58 17.95 3.33
C LEU A 139 4.37 18.28 4.60
N ARG A 140 5.58 18.84 4.48
CA ARG A 140 6.38 19.30 5.61
C ARG A 140 5.69 20.43 6.36
N ILE A 141 5.06 21.39 5.67
CA ILE A 141 4.30 22.46 6.33
C ILE A 141 3.18 21.86 7.19
N TRP A 142 2.38 20.93 6.62
CA TRP A 142 1.32 20.25 7.36
C TRP A 142 1.84 19.42 8.53
N HIS A 143 3.00 18.76 8.35
CA HIS A 143 3.66 18.00 9.40
C HIS A 143 4.07 18.92 10.57
N ASP A 144 4.74 20.03 10.30
CA ASP A 144 5.21 20.99 11.32
C ASP A 144 4.03 21.57 12.13
N TYR A 145 2.91 21.88 11.46
CA TYR A 145 1.69 22.36 12.14
C TYR A 145 1.05 21.30 13.02
N ARG A 146 1.06 20.04 12.58
CA ARG A 146 0.56 18.90 13.38
C ARG A 146 1.45 18.68 14.60
N GLU A 147 2.77 18.64 14.45
CA GLU A 147 3.69 18.49 15.58
C GLU A 147 3.56 19.62 16.59
N ALA A 148 3.43 20.86 16.10
CA ALA A 148 3.17 22.01 16.96
C ALA A 148 1.85 21.87 17.73
N ALA A 149 0.80 21.35 17.07
CA ALA A 149 -0.50 21.11 17.70
C ALA A 149 -0.43 19.98 18.74
N GLU A 150 0.32 18.90 18.47
CA GLU A 150 0.54 17.81 19.44
C GLU A 150 1.32 18.27 20.69
N ALA A 151 2.18 19.28 20.54
CA ALA A 151 2.90 19.89 21.64
C ALA A 151 2.05 20.89 22.46
N ASN A 152 0.93 21.36 21.93
CA ASN A 152 0.04 22.30 22.60
C ASN A 152 -0.78 21.63 23.69
N THR A 153 -0.89 22.28 24.86
CA THR A 153 -1.75 21.82 25.96
C THR A 153 -3.21 22.26 25.81
N ASN A 154 -3.49 23.18 24.88
CA ASN A 154 -4.82 23.73 24.62
C ASN A 154 -5.06 23.74 23.11
N GLU A 155 -6.11 23.05 22.68
CA GLU A 155 -6.50 22.97 21.27
C GLU A 155 -6.78 24.35 20.63
N ALA A 156 -7.21 25.34 21.42
CA ALA A 156 -7.43 26.70 20.95
C ALA A 156 -6.15 27.41 20.46
N ASP A 157 -4.96 26.90 20.80
CA ASP A 157 -3.68 27.43 20.35
C ASP A 157 -3.22 26.83 19.00
N ASN A 158 -3.92 25.81 18.52
CA ASN A 158 -3.64 25.18 17.23
C ASN A 158 -3.93 26.14 16.08
N LYS A 159 -3.12 26.05 15.03
CA LYS A 159 -3.21 26.95 13.86
C LYS A 159 -3.24 26.13 12.56
N LEU A 160 -3.67 26.79 11.52
CA LEU A 160 -3.62 26.30 10.15
C LEU A 160 -2.51 26.99 9.37
N PRO A 161 -1.90 26.32 8.38
CA PRO A 161 -0.96 26.95 7.45
C PRO A 161 -1.67 28.04 6.65
N GLU A 162 -0.92 29.11 6.35
CA GLU A 162 -1.38 30.15 5.44
C GLU A 162 -1.35 29.63 3.99
N GLN A 163 -2.41 29.94 3.21
CA GLN A 163 -2.50 29.52 1.81
C GLN A 163 -1.30 29.99 0.98
N GLU A 164 -0.80 31.18 1.23
CA GLU A 164 0.36 31.75 0.53
C GLU A 164 1.63 30.91 0.73
N ALA A 165 1.80 30.32 1.92
CA ALA A 165 2.92 29.42 2.21
C ALA A 165 2.77 28.08 1.47
N LEU A 166 1.55 27.52 1.43
CA LEU A 166 1.26 26.31 0.68
C LEU A 166 1.45 26.51 -0.83
N ASP A 167 0.97 27.63 -1.39
CA ASP A 167 1.12 27.97 -2.81
C ASP A 167 2.60 28.19 -3.19
N ALA A 168 3.39 28.76 -2.28
CA ALA A 168 4.83 28.91 -2.49
C ALA A 168 5.52 27.54 -2.54
N ALA A 169 5.24 26.64 -1.58
CA ALA A 169 5.80 25.30 -1.51
C ALA A 169 5.37 24.42 -2.70
N ALA A 170 4.14 24.57 -3.17
CA ALA A 170 3.60 23.80 -4.30
C ALA A 170 4.33 24.04 -5.62
N ARG A 171 5.05 25.15 -5.79
CA ARG A 171 5.88 25.42 -6.97
C ARG A 171 7.05 24.42 -7.11
N HIS A 172 7.40 23.73 -6.04
CA HIS A 172 8.50 22.78 -5.93
C HIS A 172 8.01 21.33 -5.91
N CYS A 173 6.74 21.07 -6.31
CA CYS A 173 6.11 19.75 -6.27
C CYS A 173 5.96 19.09 -7.66
N ASP A 174 6.66 19.61 -8.68
CA ASP A 174 6.62 19.01 -10.02
C ASP A 174 7.47 17.75 -10.08
N ILE A 175 6.80 16.58 -10.25
CA ILE A 175 7.44 15.26 -10.31
C ILE A 175 8.46 15.16 -11.46
N SER A 176 8.36 15.97 -12.51
CA SER A 176 9.33 15.99 -13.62
C SER A 176 10.74 16.43 -13.20
N ASN A 177 10.87 17.07 -12.04
CA ASN A 177 12.15 17.41 -11.43
C ASN A 177 12.84 16.22 -10.72
N LEU A 178 12.15 15.08 -10.57
CA LEU A 178 12.73 13.83 -10.10
C LEU A 178 13.36 13.09 -11.29
N VAL A 179 14.68 13.12 -11.37
CA VAL A 179 15.46 12.43 -12.42
C VAL A 179 16.02 11.14 -11.85
N ILE A 180 15.66 10.01 -12.45
CA ILE A 180 16.15 8.67 -12.09
C ILE A 180 17.01 8.15 -13.25
N ASP A 181 18.26 7.76 -12.97
CA ASP A 181 19.14 7.05 -13.91
C ASP A 181 19.36 5.63 -13.38
N GLU A 182 18.61 4.68 -13.95
CA GLU A 182 18.69 3.26 -13.58
C GLU A 182 20.07 2.64 -13.86
N ASN A 183 20.76 3.09 -14.94
CA ASN A 183 22.06 2.54 -15.30
C ASN A 183 23.16 3.00 -14.36
N ALA A 184 23.14 4.27 -13.98
CA ALA A 184 24.07 4.85 -13.01
C ALA A 184 23.64 4.59 -11.56
N LYS A 185 22.41 4.11 -11.34
CA LYS A 185 21.77 3.97 -10.02
C LYS A 185 21.79 5.28 -9.24
N THR A 186 21.40 6.37 -9.89
CA THR A 186 21.38 7.69 -9.26
C THR A 186 20.01 8.34 -9.31
N VAL A 187 19.73 9.16 -8.28
CA VAL A 187 18.55 9.99 -8.17
C VAL A 187 18.98 11.44 -8.01
N TYR A 188 18.34 12.34 -8.74
CA TYR A 188 18.60 13.77 -8.67
C TYR A 188 17.29 14.57 -8.65
N LEU A 189 17.16 15.45 -7.68
CA LEU A 189 16.12 16.45 -7.63
C LEU A 189 16.67 17.73 -8.27
N SER A 190 16.15 18.10 -9.45
CA SER A 190 16.68 19.25 -10.20
C SER A 190 16.23 20.60 -9.66
N ASP A 191 15.21 20.64 -8.82
CA ASP A 191 14.75 21.81 -8.08
C ASP A 191 15.33 21.80 -6.65
N LEU A 192 16.00 22.88 -6.26
CA LEU A 192 16.69 23.04 -4.98
C LEU A 192 15.74 22.98 -3.76
N GLU A 193 14.48 23.37 -3.93
CA GLU A 193 13.49 23.42 -2.86
C GLU A 193 12.51 22.24 -2.91
N MET A 194 12.70 21.32 -3.88
CA MET A 194 11.94 20.07 -3.96
C MET A 194 12.35 19.13 -2.83
N SER A 195 11.38 18.43 -2.29
CA SER A 195 11.59 17.35 -1.31
C SER A 195 10.67 16.18 -1.64
N LEU A 196 11.18 14.97 -1.51
CA LEU A 196 10.40 13.75 -1.60
C LEU A 196 9.77 13.43 -0.23
N ASP A 197 8.50 13.04 -0.26
CA ASP A 197 7.83 12.35 0.83
C ASP A 197 7.30 11.02 0.31
N VAL A 198 7.82 9.94 0.84
CA VAL A 198 7.52 8.58 0.39
C VAL A 198 6.54 7.84 1.32
N GLY A 199 5.89 8.55 2.23
CA GLY A 199 4.94 7.98 3.20
C GLY A 199 3.75 7.27 2.57
N SER A 200 3.39 7.63 1.34
CA SER A 200 2.27 7.06 0.57
C SER A 200 2.64 5.82 -0.25
N VAL A 201 3.90 5.39 -0.26
CA VAL A 201 4.40 4.25 -1.06
C VAL A 201 5.37 3.37 -0.28
N GLY A 202 6.21 3.97 0.55
CA GLY A 202 7.37 3.29 1.14
C GLY A 202 7.00 2.10 2.01
N LYS A 203 5.95 2.24 2.82
CA LYS A 203 5.51 1.15 3.70
C LYS A 203 4.91 -0.01 2.90
N GLY A 204 4.00 0.26 1.97
CA GLY A 204 3.39 -0.77 1.13
C GLY A 204 4.40 -1.49 0.26
N TYR A 205 5.34 -0.76 -0.35
CA TYR A 205 6.41 -1.34 -1.14
C TYR A 205 7.35 -2.23 -0.29
N ALA A 206 7.76 -1.76 0.89
CA ALA A 206 8.57 -2.56 1.81
C ALA A 206 7.86 -3.86 2.20
N VAL A 207 6.57 -3.80 2.54
CA VAL A 207 5.77 -4.99 2.90
C VAL A 207 5.70 -5.99 1.74
N GLU A 208 5.52 -5.52 0.51
CA GLU A 208 5.51 -6.39 -0.68
C GLU A 208 6.87 -7.06 -0.88
N MET A 209 7.95 -6.31 -0.87
CA MET A 209 9.30 -6.85 -1.08
C MET A 209 9.72 -7.82 0.01
N VAL A 210 9.39 -7.52 1.27
CA VAL A 210 9.65 -8.40 2.41
C VAL A 210 8.83 -9.71 2.32
N ALA A 211 7.56 -9.62 1.88
CA ALA A 211 6.73 -10.79 1.65
C ALA A 211 7.32 -11.68 0.55
N GLN A 212 7.69 -11.10 -0.60
CA GLN A 212 8.34 -11.83 -1.70
C GLN A 212 9.67 -12.47 -1.28
N ALA A 213 10.49 -11.76 -0.50
CA ALA A 213 11.74 -12.31 0.03
C ALA A 213 11.48 -13.48 1.01
N ALA A 214 10.46 -13.39 1.86
CA ALA A 214 10.05 -14.47 2.75
C ALA A 214 9.54 -15.70 1.97
N GLU A 215 8.74 -15.48 0.92
CA GLU A 215 8.31 -16.54 -0.02
C GLU A 215 9.51 -17.21 -0.68
N ALA A 216 10.47 -16.44 -1.18
CA ALA A 216 11.69 -16.96 -1.79
C ALA A 216 12.55 -17.78 -0.80
N ARG A 217 12.50 -17.47 0.50
CA ARG A 217 13.13 -18.24 1.59
C ARG A 217 12.31 -19.46 2.00
N GLY A 218 11.14 -19.70 1.39
CA GLY A 218 10.31 -20.88 1.60
C GLY A 218 9.13 -20.68 2.57
N LEU A 219 8.82 -19.47 3.02
CA LEU A 219 7.60 -19.18 3.80
C LEU A 219 6.38 -19.30 2.87
N LYS A 220 5.45 -20.20 3.19
CA LYS A 220 4.33 -20.56 2.30
C LYS A 220 2.97 -20.12 2.81
N SER A 221 2.87 -19.75 4.08
CA SER A 221 1.61 -19.39 4.71
C SER A 221 1.86 -18.38 5.80
N ALA A 222 1.54 -17.11 5.53
CA ALA A 222 1.66 -16.02 6.50
C ALA A 222 0.64 -14.91 6.26
N LEU A 223 0.36 -14.16 7.30
CA LEU A 223 -0.28 -12.85 7.27
C LEU A 223 0.65 -11.86 7.95
N ILE A 224 1.15 -10.91 7.17
CA ILE A 224 2.04 -9.84 7.60
C ILE A 224 1.19 -8.57 7.73
N SER A 225 1.27 -7.89 8.86
CA SER A 225 0.62 -6.60 9.12
C SER A 225 1.67 -5.59 9.56
N VAL A 226 1.84 -4.51 8.82
CA VAL A 226 2.73 -3.40 9.18
C VAL A 226 1.89 -2.11 9.23
N GLY A 227 1.57 -1.66 10.45
CA GLY A 227 0.74 -0.47 10.64
C GLY A 227 -0.61 -0.52 9.91
N GLY A 228 -1.23 -1.70 9.85
CA GLY A 228 -2.51 -1.90 9.15
C GLY A 228 -2.41 -2.27 7.68
N ASN A 229 -1.24 -2.16 7.03
CA ASN A 229 -1.04 -2.75 5.70
C ASN A 229 -0.91 -4.27 5.84
N LEU A 230 -1.89 -5.00 5.35
CA LEU A 230 -1.92 -6.47 5.40
C LEU A 230 -1.41 -7.05 4.09
N ARG A 231 -0.54 -8.07 4.17
CA ARG A 231 -0.11 -8.90 3.03
C ARG A 231 -0.21 -10.37 3.40
N ALA A 232 -1.03 -11.11 2.67
CA ALA A 232 -1.19 -12.55 2.85
C ALA A 232 -0.28 -13.32 1.89
N ILE A 233 0.42 -14.31 2.41
CA ILE A 233 1.20 -15.31 1.65
C ILE A 233 0.43 -16.62 1.69
N GLY A 234 0.06 -17.14 0.52
CA GLY A 234 -0.63 -18.40 0.34
C GLY A 234 -1.92 -18.55 1.15
N THR A 235 -2.26 -19.78 1.48
CA THR A 235 -3.42 -20.16 2.29
C THR A 235 -2.98 -20.85 3.59
N LYS A 236 -3.89 -21.00 4.54
CA LYS A 236 -3.66 -21.79 5.76
C LYS A 236 -3.56 -23.30 5.44
N PRO A 237 -3.04 -24.14 6.36
CA PRO A 237 -2.86 -25.58 6.11
C PRO A 237 -4.15 -26.33 5.76
N ASP A 238 -5.29 -25.86 6.23
CA ASP A 238 -6.63 -26.42 5.92
C ASP A 238 -7.17 -25.98 4.55
N GLY A 239 -6.39 -25.20 3.79
CA GLY A 239 -6.77 -24.61 2.50
C GLY A 239 -7.65 -23.37 2.61
N SER A 240 -8.00 -22.90 3.80
CA SER A 240 -8.75 -21.66 3.98
C SER A 240 -7.87 -20.44 3.74
N GLN A 241 -8.49 -19.39 3.21
CA GLN A 241 -7.81 -18.10 2.99
C GLN A 241 -7.54 -17.37 4.32
N TRP A 242 -6.61 -16.45 4.29
CA TRP A 242 -6.42 -15.47 5.36
C TRP A 242 -7.59 -14.48 5.37
N SER A 243 -7.78 -13.79 6.48
CA SER A 243 -8.86 -12.80 6.59
C SER A 243 -8.28 -11.47 7.06
N GLY A 244 -8.64 -10.39 6.38
CA GLY A 244 -8.41 -9.02 6.78
C GLY A 244 -9.71 -8.31 7.12
N GLY A 245 -9.66 -7.29 7.97
CA GLY A 245 -10.81 -6.44 8.31
C GLY A 245 -10.58 -5.01 7.87
N VAL A 246 -11.61 -4.37 7.30
CA VAL A 246 -11.66 -2.93 7.07
C VAL A 246 -12.23 -2.27 8.31
N GLU A 247 -11.42 -1.48 9.00
CA GLU A 247 -11.84 -0.79 10.22
C GLU A 247 -13.00 0.17 9.97
N ASN A 248 -13.84 0.32 10.99
CA ASN A 248 -14.93 1.28 10.98
C ASN A 248 -14.40 2.68 11.34
N PRO A 249 -14.29 3.64 10.39
CA PRO A 249 -13.72 4.95 10.64
C PRO A 249 -14.60 5.83 11.55
N TRP A 250 -15.87 5.48 11.72
CA TRP A 250 -16.82 6.25 12.52
C TRP A 250 -16.91 5.77 13.97
N ASN A 251 -16.18 4.71 14.32
CA ASN A 251 -16.21 4.16 15.66
C ASN A 251 -15.38 5.03 16.62
N ALA A 252 -16.00 6.09 17.13
CA ALA A 252 -15.38 7.03 18.06
C ALA A 252 -15.42 6.58 19.54
N SER A 253 -15.93 5.37 19.82
CA SER A 253 -16.05 4.88 21.21
C SER A 253 -14.92 3.95 21.59
N ASP A 254 -14.32 4.16 22.76
CA ASP A 254 -13.33 3.28 23.39
C ASP A 254 -13.86 1.87 23.73
N VAL A 255 -15.12 1.59 23.37
CA VAL A 255 -15.76 0.29 23.59
C VAL A 255 -15.84 -0.47 22.27
N TYR A 256 -14.78 -1.20 21.97
CA TYR A 256 -14.75 -2.13 20.84
C TYR A 256 -15.67 -3.33 21.13
N THR A 257 -16.80 -3.40 20.44
CA THR A 257 -17.53 -4.66 20.27
C THR A 257 -17.12 -5.25 18.91
N ALA A 258 -16.90 -6.54 18.83
CA ALA A 258 -16.41 -7.20 17.60
C ALA A 258 -17.29 -6.93 16.37
N SER A 259 -18.58 -6.63 16.55
CA SER A 259 -19.55 -6.33 15.48
C SER A 259 -19.56 -4.87 15.01
N SER A 260 -18.91 -3.95 15.72
CA SER A 260 -18.84 -2.52 15.36
C SER A 260 -17.47 -2.05 14.95
N SER A 261 -16.43 -2.90 15.12
CA SER A 261 -15.03 -2.52 14.84
C SER A 261 -14.69 -2.53 13.36
N TYR A 262 -15.45 -3.24 12.54
CA TYR A 262 -15.17 -3.40 11.11
C TYR A 262 -16.43 -3.15 10.28
N VAL A 263 -16.26 -2.49 9.13
CA VAL A 263 -17.33 -2.28 8.13
C VAL A 263 -17.38 -3.40 7.09
N SER A 264 -16.25 -4.08 6.86
CA SER A 264 -16.15 -5.24 5.97
C SER A 264 -15.05 -6.18 6.43
N GLY A 265 -15.21 -7.47 6.17
CA GLY A 265 -14.17 -8.47 6.28
C GLY A 265 -13.89 -9.09 4.93
N VAL A 266 -12.64 -9.31 4.57
CA VAL A 266 -12.25 -9.93 3.29
C VAL A 266 -11.42 -11.19 3.48
N ASN A 267 -11.56 -12.12 2.56
CA ASN A 267 -10.72 -13.29 2.45
C ASN A 267 -9.61 -13.02 1.42
N MET A 268 -8.36 -13.40 1.76
CA MET A 268 -7.16 -13.08 1.01
C MET A 268 -6.25 -14.30 0.87
N SER A 269 -5.66 -14.49 -0.30
CA SER A 269 -4.56 -15.40 -0.57
C SER A 269 -3.68 -14.75 -1.62
N ASP A 270 -2.40 -14.57 -1.33
CA ASP A 270 -1.44 -13.87 -2.18
C ASP A 270 -1.92 -12.46 -2.58
N MET A 271 -2.53 -11.77 -1.61
CA MET A 271 -3.10 -10.42 -1.77
C MET A 271 -2.75 -9.54 -0.58
N ALA A 272 -2.83 -8.24 -0.80
CA ALA A 272 -2.71 -7.20 0.20
C ALA A 272 -4.04 -6.47 0.41
N LEU A 273 -4.30 -6.06 1.65
CA LEU A 273 -5.38 -5.13 2.02
C LEU A 273 -4.73 -3.93 2.72
N VAL A 274 -4.86 -2.76 2.12
CA VAL A 274 -4.30 -1.51 2.62
C VAL A 274 -5.40 -0.48 2.81
N THR A 275 -5.31 0.31 3.87
CA THR A 275 -6.30 1.35 4.18
C THR A 275 -5.63 2.67 4.50
N SER A 276 -6.07 3.74 3.85
CA SER A 276 -5.80 5.13 4.23
C SER A 276 -7.04 5.74 4.88
N GLY A 277 -6.85 6.46 6.00
CA GLY A 277 -7.97 7.04 6.75
C GLY A 277 -7.61 8.37 7.41
N ASN A 278 -8.62 9.22 7.62
CA ASN A 278 -8.50 10.55 8.21
C ASN A 278 -8.38 10.55 9.73
N TYR A 279 -8.45 9.38 10.38
CA TYR A 279 -8.57 9.21 11.83
C TYR A 279 -7.27 8.79 12.52
N GLN A 280 -6.21 8.49 11.76
CA GLN A 280 -4.94 7.99 12.32
C GLN A 280 -3.96 9.12 12.67
N ARG A 281 -3.72 10.05 11.74
CA ARG A 281 -2.75 11.16 11.88
C ARG A 281 -3.45 12.47 11.53
N TYR A 282 -3.89 13.21 12.55
CA TYR A 282 -4.60 14.48 12.40
C TYR A 282 -4.37 15.38 13.60
N TYR A 283 -4.70 16.65 13.46
CA TYR A 283 -4.89 17.56 14.56
C TYR A 283 -6.21 18.33 14.39
N VAL A 284 -6.66 19.02 15.43
CA VAL A 284 -7.97 19.68 15.44
C VAL A 284 -7.77 21.18 15.59
N VAL A 285 -8.49 21.97 14.78
CA VAL A 285 -8.57 23.43 14.87
C VAL A 285 -10.05 23.82 14.81
N ASP A 286 -10.54 24.56 15.79
CA ASP A 286 -11.94 25.00 15.89
C ASP A 286 -12.95 23.84 15.74
N GLY A 287 -12.63 22.66 16.30
CA GLY A 287 -13.47 21.45 16.22
C GLY A 287 -13.44 20.75 14.87
N VAL A 288 -12.63 21.18 13.90
CA VAL A 288 -12.45 20.57 12.59
C VAL A 288 -11.16 19.77 12.57
N ARG A 289 -11.25 18.51 12.09
CA ARG A 289 -10.10 17.62 11.92
C ARG A 289 -9.32 17.95 10.65
N TYR A 290 -7.99 18.07 10.75
CA TYR A 290 -7.06 18.25 9.65
C TYR A 290 -6.06 17.09 9.65
N HIS A 291 -6.23 16.18 8.71
CA HIS A 291 -5.44 14.95 8.61
C HIS A 291 -4.32 15.08 7.57
N HIS A 292 -3.46 14.06 7.50
CA HIS A 292 -2.23 14.04 6.71
C HIS A 292 -2.41 13.74 5.21
N LEU A 293 -3.60 13.35 4.75
CA LEU A 293 -3.87 13.03 3.35
C LEU A 293 -4.22 14.33 2.61
N ILE A 294 -3.20 14.93 1.99
CA ILE A 294 -3.31 16.25 1.35
C ILE A 294 -3.62 16.08 -0.13
N ASP A 295 -4.69 16.70 -0.60
CA ASP A 295 -5.04 16.73 -2.02
C ASP A 295 -4.09 17.66 -2.79
N PRO A 296 -3.36 17.15 -3.80
CA PRO A 296 -2.43 17.93 -4.60
C PRO A 296 -3.02 19.16 -5.28
N ASP A 297 -4.32 19.13 -5.62
CA ASP A 297 -4.97 20.24 -6.33
C ASP A 297 -5.34 21.40 -5.40
N THR A 298 -5.71 21.09 -4.16
CA THR A 298 -6.16 22.10 -3.19
C THR A 298 -5.08 22.47 -2.19
N LEU A 299 -4.06 21.61 -2.00
CA LEU A 299 -3.00 21.68 -0.99
C LEU A 299 -3.53 21.56 0.46
N TRP A 300 -4.79 21.12 0.61
CA TRP A 300 -5.47 20.91 1.88
C TRP A 300 -5.82 19.44 2.09
N PRO A 301 -6.11 19.02 3.36
CA PRO A 301 -6.63 17.69 3.61
C PRO A 301 -7.86 17.40 2.77
N ALA A 302 -7.85 16.29 2.04
CA ALA A 302 -8.96 15.86 1.19
C ALA A 302 -10.21 15.59 2.03
N ARG A 303 -11.41 15.81 1.46
CA ARG A 303 -12.69 15.75 2.19
C ARG A 303 -13.69 14.77 1.58
N TYR A 304 -13.26 13.94 0.65
CA TYR A 304 -14.16 13.03 -0.05
C TYR A 304 -14.58 11.82 0.80
N PHE A 305 -13.67 11.31 1.65
CA PHE A 305 -13.85 10.06 2.39
C PHE A 305 -13.32 10.15 3.82
N ASP A 306 -13.80 9.26 4.69
CA ASP A 306 -13.21 9.00 6.01
C ASP A 306 -12.16 7.89 5.95
N SER A 307 -12.38 6.89 5.08
CA SER A 307 -11.34 5.91 4.74
C SER A 307 -11.52 5.36 3.32
N VAL A 308 -10.41 4.90 2.76
CA VAL A 308 -10.36 4.15 1.49
C VAL A 308 -9.50 2.92 1.70
N SER A 309 -10.04 1.76 1.38
CA SER A 309 -9.33 0.48 1.44
C SER A 309 -9.18 -0.10 0.04
N VAL A 310 -8.00 -0.65 -0.25
CA VAL A 310 -7.70 -1.32 -1.52
C VAL A 310 -7.25 -2.74 -1.25
N LEU A 311 -7.84 -3.66 -1.99
CA LEU A 311 -7.45 -5.07 -2.09
C LEU A 311 -6.73 -5.27 -3.42
N SER A 312 -5.48 -5.73 -3.40
CA SER A 312 -4.62 -5.85 -4.58
C SER A 312 -3.64 -7.02 -4.43
N PRO A 313 -3.17 -7.64 -5.53
CA PRO A 313 -2.06 -8.58 -5.48
C PRO A 313 -0.73 -7.98 -5.00
N ASP A 314 -0.56 -6.65 -5.10
CA ASP A 314 0.65 -5.91 -4.76
C ASP A 314 0.37 -4.89 -3.65
N SER A 315 1.09 -4.99 -2.52
CA SER A 315 0.93 -4.10 -1.36
C SER A 315 1.46 -2.68 -1.63
N GLY A 316 2.49 -2.52 -2.46
CA GLY A 316 3.03 -1.22 -2.83
C GLY A 316 2.05 -0.43 -3.69
N ALA A 317 1.49 -1.08 -4.72
CA ALA A 317 0.44 -0.49 -5.55
C ALA A 317 -0.82 -0.17 -4.73
N ALA A 318 -1.22 -1.06 -3.80
CA ALA A 318 -2.36 -0.81 -2.92
C ALA A 318 -2.17 0.42 -2.04
N ASP A 319 -0.99 0.60 -1.42
CA ASP A 319 -0.67 1.77 -0.56
C ASP A 319 -0.76 3.08 -1.37
N CYS A 320 -0.17 3.08 -2.56
CA CYS A 320 -0.28 4.20 -3.51
C CYS A 320 -1.74 4.50 -3.90
N LEU A 321 -2.50 3.47 -4.26
CA LEU A 321 -3.89 3.62 -4.69
C LEU A 321 -4.78 4.15 -3.55
N THR A 322 -4.61 3.69 -2.30
CA THR A 322 -5.41 4.21 -1.19
C THR A 322 -5.26 5.72 -1.04
N THR A 323 -4.03 6.24 -1.15
CA THR A 323 -3.75 7.69 -1.07
C THR A 323 -4.31 8.44 -2.28
N GLY A 324 -4.07 7.94 -3.50
CA GLY A 324 -4.58 8.56 -4.73
C GLY A 324 -6.11 8.62 -4.76
N LEU A 325 -6.78 7.49 -4.45
CA LEU A 325 -8.24 7.40 -4.40
C LEU A 325 -8.84 8.31 -3.32
N PHE A 326 -8.15 8.47 -2.21
CA PHE A 326 -8.61 9.35 -1.12
C PHE A 326 -8.67 10.82 -1.56
N CYS A 327 -7.84 11.20 -2.53
CA CYS A 327 -7.71 12.56 -3.07
C CYS A 327 -8.48 12.80 -4.37
N MET A 328 -9.38 11.91 -4.79
CA MET A 328 -10.19 12.08 -6.00
C MET A 328 -11.67 11.86 -5.75
N SER A 329 -12.53 12.25 -6.71
CA SER A 329 -13.97 12.00 -6.61
C SER A 329 -14.26 10.50 -6.60
N LEU A 330 -15.40 10.08 -6.02
CA LEU A 330 -15.85 8.69 -6.06
C LEU A 330 -16.01 8.18 -7.50
N GLU A 331 -16.51 9.03 -8.40
CA GLU A 331 -16.70 8.67 -9.82
C GLU A 331 -15.38 8.34 -10.49
N ASP A 332 -14.37 9.20 -10.33
CA ASP A 332 -13.03 9.00 -10.91
C ASP A 332 -12.33 7.81 -10.26
N GLY A 333 -12.43 7.67 -8.93
CA GLY A 333 -11.85 6.56 -8.19
C GLY A 333 -12.45 5.22 -8.61
N ARG A 334 -13.77 5.12 -8.76
CA ARG A 334 -14.41 3.90 -9.27
C ARG A 334 -13.97 3.59 -10.70
N LYS A 335 -13.96 4.59 -11.58
CA LYS A 335 -13.52 4.41 -12.96
C LYS A 335 -12.08 3.90 -13.02
N LEU A 336 -11.20 4.42 -12.18
CA LEU A 336 -9.82 3.94 -12.09
C LEU A 336 -9.78 2.47 -11.65
N ILE A 337 -10.40 2.13 -10.52
CA ILE A 337 -10.37 0.76 -9.97
C ILE A 337 -10.97 -0.25 -10.94
N GLU A 338 -12.11 0.04 -11.56
CA GLU A 338 -12.74 -0.84 -12.54
C GLU A 338 -11.91 -1.03 -13.82
N SER A 339 -10.85 -0.22 -14.03
CA SER A 339 -9.90 -0.37 -15.13
C SER A 339 -8.68 -1.21 -14.79
N LEU A 340 -8.48 -1.57 -13.51
CA LEU A 340 -7.33 -2.32 -13.02
C LEU A 340 -7.69 -3.78 -12.78
N ASP A 341 -6.93 -4.70 -13.35
CA ASP A 341 -7.19 -6.14 -13.20
C ASP A 341 -6.82 -6.62 -11.78
N GLY A 342 -7.76 -7.30 -11.10
CA GLY A 342 -7.54 -7.93 -9.80
C GLY A 342 -7.40 -6.94 -8.63
N VAL A 343 -7.78 -5.68 -8.83
CA VAL A 343 -7.77 -4.63 -7.80
C VAL A 343 -9.19 -4.25 -7.45
N GLU A 344 -9.51 -4.22 -6.15
CA GLU A 344 -10.82 -3.82 -5.66
C GLU A 344 -10.67 -2.74 -4.58
N ALA A 345 -11.69 -1.91 -4.42
CA ALA A 345 -11.69 -0.86 -3.42
C ALA A 345 -13.01 -0.72 -2.67
N LEU A 346 -12.90 -0.23 -1.44
CA LEU A 346 -14.02 0.12 -0.56
C LEU A 346 -13.80 1.55 -0.03
N TRP A 347 -14.83 2.36 -0.13
CA TRP A 347 -14.84 3.75 0.34
C TRP A 347 -15.82 3.91 1.50
N CYS A 348 -15.40 4.57 2.56
CA CYS A 348 -16.27 5.02 3.64
C CYS A 348 -16.46 6.54 3.54
N THR A 349 -17.68 7.00 3.31
CA THR A 349 -17.98 8.41 3.14
C THR A 349 -18.21 9.13 4.47
N PRO A 350 -18.08 10.46 4.54
CA PRO A 350 -18.39 11.23 5.74
C PRO A 350 -19.88 11.13 6.19
N ASP A 351 -20.78 10.77 5.27
CA ASP A 351 -22.20 10.59 5.56
C ASP A 351 -22.54 9.19 6.13
N GLY A 352 -21.52 8.34 6.33
CA GLY A 352 -21.68 7.01 6.92
C GLY A 352 -22.02 5.91 5.92
N GLU A 353 -21.83 6.14 4.61
CA GLU A 353 -22.06 5.12 3.59
C GLU A 353 -20.80 4.30 3.34
N VAL A 354 -20.97 3.01 3.07
CA VAL A 354 -19.93 2.09 2.60
C VAL A 354 -20.19 1.78 1.14
N ILE A 355 -19.26 2.15 0.28
CA ILE A 355 -19.36 1.98 -1.18
C ILE A 355 -18.26 1.02 -1.62
N GLN A 356 -18.56 0.09 -2.50
CA GLN A 356 -17.66 -0.96 -2.97
C GLN A 356 -17.49 -0.90 -4.50
N SER A 357 -16.33 -1.33 -4.99
CA SER A 357 -16.13 -1.66 -6.40
C SER A 357 -16.88 -2.94 -6.77
N SER A 358 -17.00 -3.21 -8.07
CA SER A 358 -17.91 -4.26 -8.58
C SER A 358 -17.49 -5.67 -8.14
N GLY A 359 -16.20 -5.95 -7.96
CA GLY A 359 -15.68 -7.26 -7.58
C GLY A 359 -15.46 -7.45 -6.08
N TRP A 360 -15.53 -6.41 -5.25
CA TRP A 360 -15.26 -6.48 -3.80
C TRP A 360 -16.05 -7.57 -3.10
N ALA A 361 -17.35 -7.68 -3.42
CA ALA A 361 -18.24 -8.69 -2.82
C ALA A 361 -17.76 -10.15 -3.04
N GLY A 362 -16.96 -10.39 -4.07
CA GLY A 362 -16.33 -11.70 -4.32
C GLY A 362 -15.31 -12.11 -3.28
N HIS A 363 -14.75 -11.15 -2.56
CA HIS A 363 -13.74 -11.35 -1.51
C HIS A 363 -14.33 -11.27 -0.10
N GLU A 364 -15.58 -10.83 0.05
CA GLU A 364 -16.17 -10.69 1.38
C GLU A 364 -16.20 -12.00 2.16
N LYS A 365 -15.84 -11.89 3.44
CA LYS A 365 -15.96 -12.98 4.40
C LYS A 365 -17.44 -13.13 4.77
N LYS A 366 -17.99 -14.28 4.38
CA LYS A 366 -19.38 -14.67 4.70
C LYS A 366 -19.52 -15.10 6.14
#